data_9fab623573abe38ef0857e80376cd4e5
#
_entry.id   9fab623573abe38ef0857e80376cd4e5
#
_cell.length_a   1.000
_cell.length_b   1.000
_cell.length_c   1.000
_cell.angle_alpha   90.00
_cell.angle_beta   90.00
_cell.angle_gamma   90.00
#
_symmetry.space_group_name_H-M   'P 1'
#
loop_
_entity.id
_entity.type
_entity.pdbx_description
1 polymer ?
#
loop_
_entity_poly.entity_id
_entity_poly.type
_entity_poly.pdbx_seq_one_letter_code
_entity_poly.pdbx_strand_id
1 'polypeptide(L)'
;MTEADKGDPEANLAARAALVSKLTHEIRGPVSTIRGLAGTTLLHYDRLDDGERREFLELIRHESERLERTVEQIALALKLDAGTIRFDIRRQDLGVIVRGAVAATETGEHPLEVTAEDGIEAPVDSIQITFVIRQLLDNAVAFSPGDAPIVVALRKDGADVVIEVRDRGPGIPENQREAVFDRFAEWRPPDYEDRPGTGLGLFMSREIARAHGGDASVGDTPAGGTMLEVRLPAKEAIGGTP
;
A
#
# COMPACT_ATOMS: atom_id res chain seq x y z
N MET A 1 -17.26 15.32 -28.85
CA MET A 1 -17.61 13.87 -28.74
C MET A 1 -16.73 13.15 -29.76
N THR A 2 -15.52 12.84 -29.38
CA THR A 2 -14.47 12.30 -30.26
C THR A 2 -14.27 10.82 -29.94
N GLU A 3 -14.30 10.00 -30.98
CA GLU A 3 -14.20 8.51 -31.00
C GLU A 3 -12.80 7.95 -30.63
N ALA A 4 -12.15 8.42 -29.61
CA ALA A 4 -10.76 8.06 -29.29
C ALA A 4 -10.58 7.29 -27.97
N ASP A 5 -11.57 6.51 -27.52
CA ASP A 5 -11.38 5.62 -26.36
C ASP A 5 -12.20 4.31 -26.49
N LYS A 6 -12.02 3.64 -27.62
CA LYS A 6 -12.36 2.21 -27.75
C LYS A 6 -11.06 1.44 -27.82
N GLY A 7 -10.43 1.27 -26.65
CA GLY A 7 -9.34 0.30 -26.53
C GLY A 7 -9.76 -1.04 -27.12
N ASP A 8 -8.83 -1.71 -27.80
CA ASP A 8 -9.04 -3.00 -28.45
C ASP A 8 -9.76 -3.96 -27.50
N PRO A 9 -10.97 -4.47 -27.86
CA PRO A 9 -11.74 -5.37 -26.98
C PRO A 9 -10.97 -6.64 -26.61
N GLU A 10 -10.09 -7.12 -27.48
CA GLU A 10 -9.25 -8.30 -27.23
C GLU A 10 -8.14 -7.97 -26.20
N ALA A 11 -7.51 -6.81 -26.32
CA ALA A 11 -6.52 -6.35 -25.33
C ALA A 11 -7.14 -6.15 -23.94
N ASN A 12 -8.36 -5.62 -23.88
CA ASN A 12 -9.10 -5.45 -22.63
C ASN A 12 -9.48 -6.79 -22.00
N LEU A 13 -9.90 -7.77 -22.82
CA LEU A 13 -10.23 -9.12 -22.33
C LEU A 13 -8.97 -9.85 -21.82
N ALA A 14 -7.85 -9.75 -22.54
CA ALA A 14 -6.57 -10.33 -22.13
C ALA A 14 -6.08 -9.72 -20.81
N ALA A 15 -6.16 -8.41 -20.66
CA ALA A 15 -5.80 -7.71 -19.42
C ALA A 15 -6.67 -8.16 -18.23
N ARG A 16 -7.98 -8.32 -18.45
CA ARG A 16 -8.91 -8.85 -17.41
C ARG A 16 -8.61 -10.29 -17.04
N ALA A 17 -8.26 -11.15 -18.01
CA ALA A 17 -7.91 -12.53 -17.74
C ALA A 17 -6.59 -12.64 -16.94
N ALA A 18 -5.58 -11.86 -17.31
CA ALA A 18 -4.32 -11.77 -16.56
C ALA A 18 -4.56 -11.30 -15.12
N LEU A 19 -5.44 -10.29 -14.95
CA LEU A 19 -5.87 -9.80 -13.64
C LEU A 19 -6.47 -10.91 -12.79
N VAL A 20 -7.49 -11.62 -13.29
CA VAL A 20 -8.16 -12.71 -12.55
C VAL A 20 -7.15 -13.80 -12.18
N SER A 21 -6.22 -14.12 -13.09
CA SER A 21 -5.17 -15.10 -12.83
C SER A 21 -4.26 -14.67 -11.67
N LYS A 22 -3.80 -13.41 -11.67
CA LYS A 22 -2.94 -12.86 -10.62
C LYS A 22 -3.64 -12.80 -9.27
N LEU A 23 -4.86 -12.27 -9.24
CA LEU A 23 -5.67 -12.23 -8.02
C LEU A 23 -5.92 -13.63 -7.44
N THR A 24 -6.19 -14.60 -8.32
CA THR A 24 -6.36 -16.00 -7.90
C THR A 24 -5.08 -16.55 -7.27
N HIS A 25 -3.92 -16.20 -7.81
CA HIS A 25 -2.63 -16.61 -7.26
C HIS A 25 -2.37 -16.01 -5.88
N GLU A 26 -2.59 -14.70 -5.73
CA GLU A 26 -2.39 -13.97 -4.47
C GLU A 26 -3.34 -14.44 -3.34
N ILE A 27 -4.54 -14.90 -3.68
CA ILE A 27 -5.49 -15.51 -2.72
C ILE A 27 -5.11 -16.96 -2.42
N ARG A 28 -4.67 -17.74 -3.41
CA ARG A 28 -4.38 -19.18 -3.26
C ARG A 28 -3.20 -19.44 -2.35
N GLY A 29 -2.18 -18.56 -2.36
CA GLY A 29 -0.99 -18.67 -1.50
C GLY A 29 -1.36 -18.78 -0.03
N PRO A 30 -1.89 -17.73 0.59
CA PRO A 30 -2.26 -17.72 2.01
C PRO A 30 -3.29 -18.80 2.36
N VAL A 31 -4.29 -19.07 1.50
CA VAL A 31 -5.27 -20.16 1.73
C VAL A 31 -4.58 -21.52 1.79
N SER A 32 -3.59 -21.78 0.92
CA SER A 32 -2.85 -23.05 0.92
C SER A 32 -1.97 -23.17 2.17
N THR A 33 -1.33 -22.10 2.61
CA THR A 33 -0.52 -22.07 3.84
C THR A 33 -1.39 -22.32 5.07
N ILE A 34 -2.52 -21.60 5.21
CA ILE A 34 -3.49 -21.78 6.30
C ILE A 34 -3.95 -23.25 6.35
N ARG A 35 -4.36 -23.80 5.21
CA ARG A 35 -4.81 -25.18 5.13
C ARG A 35 -3.72 -26.18 5.48
N GLY A 36 -2.48 -25.96 5.03
CA GLY A 36 -1.32 -26.81 5.34
C GLY A 36 -1.00 -26.80 6.83
N LEU A 37 -0.89 -25.62 7.43
CA LEU A 37 -0.61 -25.46 8.86
C LEU A 37 -1.71 -26.07 9.73
N ALA A 38 -2.98 -25.81 9.41
CA ALA A 38 -4.12 -26.40 10.12
C ALA A 38 -4.13 -27.92 9.99
N GLY A 39 -3.88 -28.44 8.78
CA GLY A 39 -3.79 -29.89 8.55
C GLY A 39 -2.65 -30.56 9.33
N THR A 40 -1.47 -29.93 9.34
CA THR A 40 -0.31 -30.41 10.11
C THR A 40 -0.59 -30.39 11.61
N THR A 41 -1.18 -29.30 12.10
CA THR A 41 -1.55 -29.16 13.51
C THR A 41 -2.53 -30.27 13.93
N LEU A 42 -3.56 -30.53 13.13
CA LEU A 42 -4.55 -31.58 13.41
C LEU A 42 -3.96 -32.98 13.34
N LEU A 43 -3.12 -33.27 12.35
CA LEU A 43 -2.53 -34.61 12.14
C LEU A 43 -1.52 -34.97 13.24
N HIS A 44 -0.80 -33.99 13.76
CA HIS A 44 0.27 -34.19 14.74
C HIS A 44 -0.06 -33.61 16.12
N TYR A 45 -1.33 -33.32 16.41
CA TYR A 45 -1.77 -32.60 17.61
C TYR A 45 -1.17 -33.14 18.92
N ASP A 46 -1.15 -34.47 19.08
CA ASP A 46 -0.63 -35.12 20.28
C ASP A 46 0.90 -35.19 20.36
N ARG A 47 1.60 -34.85 19.25
CA ARG A 47 3.06 -34.86 19.17
C ARG A 47 3.67 -33.46 19.27
N LEU A 48 2.91 -32.44 18.92
CA LEU A 48 3.31 -31.05 19.03
C LEU A 48 3.25 -30.61 20.49
N ASP A 49 4.26 -29.90 20.93
CA ASP A 49 4.19 -29.23 22.22
C ASP A 49 3.31 -27.95 22.15
N ASP A 50 3.06 -27.33 23.31
CA ASP A 50 2.20 -26.16 23.38
C ASP A 50 2.82 -24.92 22.68
N GLY A 51 4.15 -24.83 22.62
CA GLY A 51 4.88 -23.79 21.89
C GLY A 51 4.68 -23.93 20.38
N GLU A 52 4.93 -25.12 19.84
CA GLU A 52 4.75 -25.44 18.40
C GLU A 52 3.27 -25.22 17.96
N ARG A 53 2.32 -25.63 18.80
CA ARG A 53 0.89 -25.38 18.53
C ARG A 53 0.58 -23.88 18.45
N ARG A 54 1.13 -23.12 19.39
CA ARG A 54 0.94 -21.65 19.42
C ARG A 54 1.56 -21.00 18.18
N GLU A 55 2.79 -21.39 17.82
CA GLU A 55 3.46 -20.88 16.64
C GLU A 55 2.64 -21.15 15.36
N PHE A 56 2.13 -22.34 15.16
CA PHE A 56 1.29 -22.66 13.99
C PHE A 56 -0.01 -21.85 13.99
N LEU A 57 -0.65 -21.64 15.12
CA LEU A 57 -1.86 -20.82 15.23
C LEU A 57 -1.57 -19.35 14.94
N GLU A 58 -0.41 -18.82 15.37
CA GLU A 58 0.02 -17.45 15.06
C GLU A 58 0.31 -17.28 13.57
N LEU A 59 0.96 -18.25 12.94
CA LEU A 59 1.17 -18.24 11.49
C LEU A 59 -0.17 -18.29 10.71
N ILE A 60 -1.12 -19.12 11.14
CA ILE A 60 -2.47 -19.17 10.55
C ILE A 60 -3.16 -17.81 10.70
N ARG A 61 -3.09 -17.19 11.88
CA ARG A 61 -3.68 -15.86 12.12
C ARG A 61 -3.06 -14.82 11.19
N HIS A 62 -1.73 -14.79 11.11
CA HIS A 62 -1.00 -13.85 10.25
C HIS A 62 -1.38 -13.98 8.77
N GLU A 63 -1.44 -15.22 8.24
CA GLU A 63 -1.84 -15.46 6.85
C GLU A 63 -3.33 -15.14 6.60
N SER A 64 -4.19 -15.30 7.62
CA SER A 64 -5.59 -14.90 7.53
C SER A 64 -5.77 -13.39 7.45
N GLU A 65 -5.04 -12.63 8.28
CA GLU A 65 -5.02 -11.17 8.24
C GLU A 65 -4.44 -10.64 6.93
N ARG A 66 -3.42 -11.32 6.39
CA ARG A 66 -2.86 -11.01 5.07
C ARG A 66 -3.89 -11.21 3.96
N LEU A 67 -4.63 -12.33 4.00
CA LEU A 67 -5.69 -12.61 3.03
C LEU A 67 -6.81 -11.57 3.11
N GLU A 68 -7.23 -11.18 4.30
CA GLU A 68 -8.23 -10.13 4.52
C GLU A 68 -7.79 -8.81 3.89
N ARG A 69 -6.56 -8.36 4.17
CA ARG A 69 -5.98 -7.16 3.53
C ARG A 69 -5.97 -7.25 2.01
N THR A 70 -5.62 -8.42 1.45
CA THR A 70 -5.63 -8.64 0.00
C THR A 70 -7.04 -8.48 -0.60
N VAL A 71 -8.05 -9.06 0.04
CA VAL A 71 -9.45 -8.96 -0.41
C VAL A 71 -9.96 -7.51 -0.32
N GLU A 72 -9.63 -6.80 0.76
CA GLU A 72 -9.98 -5.38 0.93
C GLU A 72 -9.32 -4.51 -0.15
N GLN A 73 -8.05 -4.74 -0.45
CA GLN A 73 -7.33 -4.03 -1.53
C GLN A 73 -8.00 -4.26 -2.88
N ILE A 74 -8.37 -5.49 -3.20
CA ILE A 74 -9.07 -5.82 -4.45
C ILE A 74 -10.42 -5.10 -4.51
N ALA A 75 -11.20 -5.16 -3.43
CA ALA A 75 -12.50 -4.53 -3.37
C ALA A 75 -12.41 -3.00 -3.51
N LEU A 76 -11.41 -2.38 -2.87
CA LEU A 76 -11.16 -0.95 -2.96
C LEU A 76 -10.71 -0.55 -4.38
N ALA A 77 -9.80 -1.30 -4.99
CA ALA A 77 -9.35 -1.05 -6.36
C ALA A 77 -10.50 -1.12 -7.38
N LEU A 78 -11.39 -2.10 -7.23
CA LEU A 78 -12.58 -2.23 -8.08
C LEU A 78 -13.56 -1.07 -7.90
N LYS A 79 -13.73 -0.57 -6.67
CA LYS A 79 -14.59 0.59 -6.38
C LYS A 79 -13.99 1.88 -6.94
N LEU A 80 -12.67 2.07 -6.85
CA LEU A 80 -11.95 3.19 -7.46
C LEU A 80 -12.14 3.18 -8.98
N ASP A 81 -11.94 2.04 -9.60
CA ASP A 81 -12.11 1.85 -11.04
C ASP A 81 -13.53 2.15 -11.54
N ALA A 82 -14.50 1.74 -10.77
CA ALA A 82 -15.91 1.99 -11.07
C ALA A 82 -16.36 3.44 -10.76
N GLY A 83 -15.49 4.28 -10.18
CA GLY A 83 -15.85 5.63 -9.74
C GLY A 83 -16.97 5.65 -8.69
N THR A 84 -17.15 4.56 -7.93
CA THR A 84 -18.26 4.40 -6.98
C THR A 84 -17.89 4.80 -5.55
N ILE A 85 -16.63 5.14 -5.29
CA ILE A 85 -16.18 5.60 -3.98
C ILE A 85 -16.68 7.02 -3.76
N ARG A 86 -17.31 7.21 -2.61
CA ARG A 86 -17.62 8.55 -2.07
C ARG A 86 -16.63 8.82 -0.95
N PHE A 87 -15.78 9.81 -1.13
CA PHE A 87 -14.83 10.26 -0.12
C PHE A 87 -15.53 11.19 0.87
N ASP A 88 -15.36 10.95 2.17
CA ASP A 88 -15.79 11.87 3.24
C ASP A 88 -14.68 12.88 3.53
N ILE A 89 -14.51 13.83 2.60
CA ILE A 89 -13.46 14.85 2.69
C ILE A 89 -13.85 15.88 3.73
N ARG A 90 -13.03 15.98 4.80
CA ARG A 90 -13.16 16.96 5.86
C ARG A 90 -11.80 17.53 6.21
N ARG A 91 -11.78 18.73 6.78
CA ARG A 91 -10.55 19.29 7.32
C ARG A 91 -10.07 18.47 8.52
N GLN A 92 -8.89 17.88 8.40
CA GLN A 92 -8.31 16.94 9.35
C GLN A 92 -6.87 17.34 9.70
N ASP A 93 -6.46 17.06 10.93
CA ASP A 93 -5.05 17.15 11.35
C ASP A 93 -4.27 15.94 10.82
N LEU A 94 -3.41 16.18 9.85
CA LEU A 94 -2.59 15.12 9.23
C LEU A 94 -1.53 14.56 10.18
N GLY A 95 -1.08 15.34 11.16
CA GLY A 95 -0.15 14.84 12.18
C GLY A 95 -0.78 13.75 13.03
N VAL A 96 -2.07 13.86 13.35
CA VAL A 96 -2.83 12.83 14.07
C VAL A 96 -2.96 11.58 13.20
N ILE A 97 -3.30 11.75 11.92
CA ILE A 97 -3.46 10.63 10.97
C ILE A 97 -2.13 9.89 10.77
N VAL A 98 -1.02 10.61 10.53
CA VAL A 98 0.31 10.01 10.36
C VAL A 98 0.73 9.23 11.60
N ARG A 99 0.66 9.84 12.79
CA ARG A 99 1.02 9.15 14.03
C ARG A 99 0.14 7.92 14.30
N GLY A 100 -1.16 8.02 14.01
CA GLY A 100 -2.08 6.90 14.13
C GLY A 100 -1.74 5.74 13.17
N ALA A 101 -1.45 6.05 11.90
CA ALA A 101 -1.05 5.04 10.92
C ALA A 101 0.27 4.35 11.30
N VAL A 102 1.27 5.13 11.73
CA VAL A 102 2.57 4.63 12.21
C VAL A 102 2.39 3.69 13.40
N ALA A 103 1.61 4.09 14.40
CA ALA A 103 1.37 3.29 15.60
C ALA A 103 0.62 1.98 15.33
N ALA A 104 -0.15 1.91 14.24
CA ALA A 104 -0.93 0.73 13.85
C ALA A 104 -0.19 -0.18 12.84
N THR A 105 1.02 0.19 12.39
CA THR A 105 1.80 -0.59 11.43
C THR A 105 2.79 -1.47 12.16
N GLU A 106 2.78 -2.76 11.85
CA GLU A 106 3.79 -3.71 12.33
C GLU A 106 5.07 -3.54 11.49
N THR A 107 6.13 -3.02 12.09
CA THR A 107 7.40 -2.74 11.40
C THR A 107 8.49 -3.77 11.66
N GLY A 108 8.16 -4.85 12.40
CA GLY A 108 9.15 -5.85 12.77
C GLY A 108 10.29 -5.23 13.56
N GLU A 109 11.53 -5.43 13.10
CA GLU A 109 12.74 -4.91 13.73
C GLU A 109 13.14 -3.50 13.21
N HIS A 110 12.39 -2.94 12.23
CA HIS A 110 12.72 -1.63 11.66
C HIS A 110 12.41 -0.49 12.63
N PRO A 111 13.40 0.32 13.05
CA PRO A 111 13.14 1.54 13.80
C PRO A 111 12.36 2.54 12.96
N LEU A 112 11.32 3.15 13.55
CA LEU A 112 10.57 4.23 12.92
C LEU A 112 11.05 5.59 13.43
N GLU A 113 11.47 6.44 12.51
CA GLU A 113 11.79 7.84 12.76
C GLU A 113 10.65 8.70 12.19
N VAL A 114 9.89 9.37 13.08
CA VAL A 114 8.73 10.17 12.67
C VAL A 114 9.00 11.63 12.90
N THR A 115 8.97 12.42 11.84
CA THR A 115 9.03 13.88 11.87
C THR A 115 7.72 14.45 11.32
N ALA A 116 6.79 14.76 12.20
CA ALA A 116 5.51 15.33 11.83
C ALA A 116 5.37 16.73 12.46
N GLU A 117 5.32 17.75 11.63
CA GLU A 117 5.00 19.11 12.09
C GLU A 117 3.57 19.14 12.64
N ASP A 118 3.37 19.82 13.77
CA ASP A 118 2.05 19.96 14.38
C ASP A 118 1.18 20.98 13.65
N GLY A 119 -0.15 20.78 13.72
CA GLY A 119 -1.12 21.71 13.17
C GLY A 119 -1.15 21.79 11.64
N ILE A 120 -0.67 20.75 10.97
CA ILE A 120 -0.85 20.62 9.52
C ILE A 120 -2.23 20.04 9.26
N GLU A 121 -3.12 20.87 8.74
CA GLU A 121 -4.46 20.46 8.37
C GLU A 121 -4.65 20.50 6.86
N ALA A 122 -5.39 19.52 6.33
CA ALA A 122 -5.83 19.48 4.94
C ALA A 122 -7.25 18.88 4.81
N PRO A 123 -7.96 19.18 3.70
CA PRO A 123 -9.25 18.58 3.39
C PRO A 123 -9.03 17.15 2.88
N VAL A 124 -9.23 16.16 3.75
CA VAL A 124 -8.99 14.75 3.42
C VAL A 124 -10.05 13.81 4.04
N ASP A 125 -10.20 12.64 3.43
CA ASP A 125 -10.82 11.49 4.05
C ASP A 125 -9.76 10.77 4.90
N SER A 126 -9.91 10.83 6.22
CA SER A 126 -8.93 10.30 7.17
C SER A 126 -8.72 8.79 7.04
N ILE A 127 -9.76 8.03 6.70
CA ILE A 127 -9.68 6.57 6.51
C ILE A 127 -8.82 6.27 5.28
N GLN A 128 -9.06 6.97 4.18
CA GLN A 128 -8.35 6.73 2.93
C GLN A 128 -6.89 7.20 3.01
N ILE A 129 -6.62 8.33 3.66
CA ILE A 129 -5.23 8.77 3.86
C ILE A 129 -4.47 7.86 4.85
N THR A 130 -5.13 7.35 5.89
CA THR A 130 -4.53 6.31 6.75
C THR A 130 -4.16 5.07 5.94
N PHE A 131 -5.05 4.62 5.05
CA PHE A 131 -4.75 3.50 4.14
C PHE A 131 -3.54 3.81 3.27
N VAL A 132 -3.46 4.99 2.64
CA VAL A 132 -2.31 5.40 1.83
C VAL A 132 -1.01 5.30 2.62
N ILE A 133 -0.94 5.92 3.81
CA ILE A 133 0.26 5.92 4.64
C ILE A 133 0.68 4.48 4.98
N ARG A 134 -0.27 3.61 5.32
CA ARG A 134 0.02 2.20 5.59
C ARG A 134 0.59 1.48 4.36
N GLN A 135 0.07 1.74 3.16
CA GLN A 135 0.63 1.16 1.93
C GLN A 135 2.09 1.59 1.68
N LEU A 136 2.41 2.86 1.97
CA LEU A 136 3.79 3.34 1.87
C LEU A 136 4.70 2.69 2.91
N LEU A 137 4.22 2.54 4.15
CA LEU A 137 4.96 1.87 5.24
C LEU A 137 5.15 0.38 4.95
N ASP A 138 4.10 -0.32 4.51
CA ASP A 138 4.18 -1.74 4.14
C ASP A 138 5.22 -1.98 3.04
N ASN A 139 5.31 -1.08 2.05
CA ASN A 139 6.37 -1.13 1.04
C ASN A 139 7.75 -0.90 1.65
N ALA A 140 7.91 0.10 2.51
CA ALA A 140 9.19 0.37 3.17
C ALA A 140 9.68 -0.82 4.01
N VAL A 141 8.79 -1.47 4.78
CA VAL A 141 9.09 -2.69 5.56
C VAL A 141 9.42 -3.86 4.63
N ALA A 142 8.67 -4.03 3.53
CA ALA A 142 8.89 -5.14 2.62
C ALA A 142 10.22 -5.08 1.88
N PHE A 143 10.74 -3.89 1.58
CA PHE A 143 11.92 -3.72 0.73
C PHE A 143 13.15 -3.16 1.46
N SER A 144 13.04 -2.72 2.71
CA SER A 144 14.20 -2.37 3.53
C SER A 144 14.99 -3.60 3.95
N PRO A 145 16.31 -3.53 4.02
CA PRO A 145 17.12 -4.61 4.57
C PRO A 145 17.10 -4.61 6.11
N GLY A 146 16.92 -5.81 6.69
CA GLY A 146 17.16 -6.08 8.11
C GLY A 146 16.49 -5.11 9.08
N ASP A 147 17.30 -4.39 9.83
CA ASP A 147 16.94 -3.43 10.87
C ASP A 147 17.11 -1.97 10.44
N ALA A 148 17.20 -1.71 9.13
CA ALA A 148 17.38 -0.36 8.62
C ALA A 148 16.21 0.56 9.00
N PRO A 149 16.47 1.82 9.39
CA PRO A 149 15.43 2.74 9.80
C PRO A 149 14.50 3.13 8.64
N ILE A 150 13.22 3.25 8.95
CA ILE A 150 12.19 3.82 8.07
C ILE A 150 11.85 5.20 8.60
N VAL A 151 11.92 6.21 7.73
CA VAL A 151 11.65 7.60 8.09
C VAL A 151 10.30 8.02 7.53
N VAL A 152 9.45 8.56 8.39
CA VAL A 152 8.16 9.15 8.00
C VAL A 152 8.22 10.65 8.27
N ALA A 153 7.99 11.46 7.24
CA ALA A 153 7.97 12.91 7.39
C ALA A 153 6.63 13.50 6.93
N LEU A 154 6.13 14.47 7.68
CA LEU A 154 4.99 15.31 7.33
C LEU A 154 5.43 16.75 7.40
N ARG A 155 5.31 17.49 6.30
CA ARG A 155 5.71 18.91 6.21
C ARG A 155 4.79 19.72 5.31
N LYS A 156 4.81 21.02 5.47
CA LYS A 156 4.21 21.95 4.50
C LYS A 156 5.20 22.25 3.38
N ASP A 157 4.67 22.36 2.17
CA ASP A 157 5.43 22.77 0.99
C ASP A 157 4.59 23.76 0.15
N GLY A 158 4.73 25.01 0.45
CA GLY A 158 3.94 26.06 -0.19
C GLY A 158 2.44 25.94 0.10
N ALA A 159 1.65 25.69 -0.95
CA ALA A 159 0.21 25.49 -0.87
C ALA A 159 -0.19 24.04 -0.56
N ASP A 160 0.77 23.13 -0.55
CA ASP A 160 0.56 21.71 -0.37
C ASP A 160 1.07 21.21 0.98
N VAL A 161 0.64 20.01 1.31
CA VAL A 161 1.17 19.19 2.39
C VAL A 161 1.81 17.96 1.77
N VAL A 162 2.94 17.55 2.30
CA VAL A 162 3.72 16.43 1.81
C VAL A 162 3.89 15.41 2.92
N ILE A 163 3.51 14.17 2.62
CA ILE A 163 3.76 12.98 3.43
C ILE A 163 4.83 12.17 2.70
N GLU A 164 5.94 11.91 3.36
CA GLU A 164 7.06 11.14 2.81
C GLU A 164 7.32 9.90 3.66
N VAL A 165 7.55 8.76 2.99
CA VAL A 165 8.08 7.55 3.62
C VAL A 165 9.37 7.18 2.90
N ARG A 166 10.47 7.10 3.65
CA ARG A 166 11.80 6.78 3.13
C ARG A 166 12.30 5.49 3.74
N ASP A 167 12.83 4.64 2.90
CA ASP A 167 13.47 3.39 3.28
C ASP A 167 14.95 3.33 2.87
N ARG A 168 15.63 2.24 3.22
CA ARG A 168 17.02 1.93 2.86
C ARG A 168 17.12 0.76 1.89
N GLY A 169 16.03 0.46 1.18
CA GLY A 169 15.97 -0.61 0.20
C GLY A 169 16.82 -0.35 -1.06
N PRO A 170 16.64 -1.18 -2.08
CA PRO A 170 17.41 -1.09 -3.34
C PRO A 170 17.06 0.13 -4.20
N GLY A 171 16.01 0.87 -3.84
CA GLY A 171 15.54 2.01 -4.64
C GLY A 171 14.70 1.58 -5.85
N ILE A 172 14.12 2.57 -6.52
CA ILE A 172 13.34 2.40 -7.76
C ILE A 172 14.04 3.14 -8.89
N PRO A 173 14.52 2.44 -9.94
CA PRO A 173 15.16 3.06 -11.09
C PRO A 173 14.24 4.09 -11.77
N GLU A 174 14.82 5.14 -12.31
CA GLU A 174 14.07 6.25 -12.91
C GLU A 174 13.05 5.80 -13.95
N ASN A 175 13.43 4.84 -14.82
CA ASN A 175 12.55 4.28 -15.85
C ASN A 175 11.41 3.40 -15.30
N GLN A 176 11.38 3.11 -13.99
CA GLN A 176 10.33 2.33 -13.32
C GLN A 176 9.44 3.20 -12.42
N ARG A 177 9.83 4.44 -12.11
CA ARG A 177 9.16 5.30 -11.13
C ARG A 177 7.69 5.58 -11.46
N GLU A 178 7.33 5.70 -12.73
CA GLU A 178 5.93 5.83 -13.13
C GLU A 178 5.23 4.46 -13.17
N ALA A 179 5.88 3.44 -13.70
CA ALA A 179 5.30 2.11 -13.88
C ALA A 179 4.96 1.40 -12.54
N VAL A 180 5.63 1.75 -11.42
CA VAL A 180 5.29 1.17 -10.11
C VAL A 180 3.92 1.61 -9.59
N PHE A 181 3.34 2.67 -10.15
CA PHE A 181 1.98 3.12 -9.85
C PHE A 181 0.93 2.54 -10.80
N ASP A 182 1.35 1.75 -11.80
CA ASP A 182 0.40 1.06 -12.65
C ASP A 182 -0.35 -0.02 -11.87
N ARG A 183 -1.57 -0.27 -12.29
CA ARG A 183 -2.39 -1.34 -11.73
C ARG A 183 -1.71 -2.68 -11.92
N PHE A 184 -1.50 -3.42 -10.82
CA PHE A 184 -0.81 -4.73 -10.83
C PHE A 184 0.65 -4.65 -11.27
N ALA A 185 1.32 -3.54 -10.99
CA ALA A 185 2.74 -3.40 -11.27
C ALA A 185 3.53 -4.64 -10.86
N GLU A 186 4.28 -5.20 -11.82
CA GLU A 186 5.03 -6.46 -11.62
C GLU A 186 6.49 -6.23 -11.27
N TRP A 187 6.98 -5.00 -11.52
CA TRP A 187 8.37 -4.71 -11.25
C TRP A 187 8.71 -4.95 -9.76
N ARG A 188 9.81 -5.66 -9.56
CA ARG A 188 10.42 -5.90 -8.25
C ARG A 188 11.93 -5.63 -8.37
N PRO A 189 12.58 -5.13 -7.30
CA PRO A 189 14.03 -5.05 -7.30
C PRO A 189 14.66 -6.44 -7.41
N PRO A 190 15.87 -6.54 -7.96
CA PRO A 190 16.67 -7.76 -7.86
C PRO A 190 16.76 -8.25 -6.41
N ASP A 191 16.75 -9.56 -6.20
CA ASP A 191 16.72 -10.25 -4.89
C ASP A 191 15.40 -10.10 -4.10
N TYR A 192 14.38 -9.46 -4.69
CA TYR A 192 13.04 -9.28 -4.10
C TYR A 192 11.93 -9.80 -5.01
N GLU A 193 12.25 -10.53 -6.08
CA GLU A 193 11.29 -11.02 -7.08
C GLU A 193 10.24 -11.94 -6.46
N ASP A 194 10.63 -12.73 -5.46
CA ASP A 194 9.75 -13.68 -4.77
C ASP A 194 8.89 -13.01 -3.68
N ARG A 195 9.06 -11.71 -3.43
CA ARG A 195 8.24 -11.02 -2.43
C ARG A 195 6.79 -10.93 -2.90
N PRO A 196 5.85 -11.43 -2.08
CA PRO A 196 4.44 -11.43 -2.43
C PRO A 196 3.89 -10.00 -2.44
N GLY A 197 2.94 -9.75 -3.34
CA GLY A 197 2.26 -8.46 -3.38
C GLY A 197 1.35 -8.33 -4.60
N THR A 198 0.18 -7.77 -4.39
CA THR A 198 -0.85 -7.59 -5.43
C THR A 198 -0.45 -6.62 -6.55
N GLY A 199 0.52 -5.72 -6.29
CA GLY A 199 0.82 -4.59 -7.17
C GLY A 199 -0.31 -3.54 -7.22
N LEU A 200 -1.19 -3.54 -6.21
CA LEU A 200 -2.30 -2.58 -6.10
C LEU A 200 -2.02 -1.45 -5.11
N GLY A 201 -1.10 -1.64 -4.17
CA GLY A 201 -0.88 -0.69 -3.07
C GLY A 201 -0.52 0.71 -3.56
N LEU A 202 0.52 0.84 -4.37
CA LEU A 202 0.96 2.13 -4.92
C LEU A 202 -0.05 2.70 -5.92
N PHE A 203 -0.65 1.87 -6.76
CA PHE A 203 -1.75 2.29 -7.65
C PHE A 203 -2.87 2.96 -6.85
N MET A 204 -3.39 2.30 -5.83
CA MET A 204 -4.47 2.84 -4.99
C MET A 204 -4.02 4.10 -4.23
N SER A 205 -2.79 4.13 -3.76
CA SER A 205 -2.24 5.32 -3.09
C SER A 205 -2.28 6.53 -4.00
N ARG A 206 -1.90 6.38 -5.26
CA ARG A 206 -1.93 7.46 -6.26
C ARG A 206 -3.35 7.85 -6.63
N GLU A 207 -4.25 6.90 -6.86
CA GLU A 207 -5.66 7.18 -7.18
C GLU A 207 -6.39 7.90 -6.02
N ILE A 208 -6.13 7.49 -4.78
CA ILE A 208 -6.67 8.17 -3.60
C ILE A 208 -6.09 9.58 -3.49
N ALA A 209 -4.78 9.76 -3.66
CA ALA A 209 -4.15 11.08 -3.64
C ALA A 209 -4.76 12.01 -4.71
N ARG A 210 -4.95 11.50 -5.93
CA ARG A 210 -5.59 12.24 -7.03
C ARG A 210 -7.04 12.61 -6.74
N ALA A 211 -7.80 11.72 -6.12
CA ALA A 211 -9.17 12.00 -5.70
C ALA A 211 -9.24 13.12 -4.63
N HIS A 212 -8.13 13.37 -3.93
CA HIS A 212 -7.97 14.48 -3.00
C HIS A 212 -7.32 15.74 -3.63
N GLY A 213 -7.17 15.75 -4.96
CA GLY A 213 -6.57 16.86 -5.72
C GLY A 213 -5.04 16.91 -5.67
N GLY A 214 -4.42 15.83 -5.22
CA GLY A 214 -2.97 15.67 -5.12
C GLY A 214 -2.39 14.65 -6.09
N ASP A 215 -1.22 14.09 -5.76
CA ASP A 215 -0.61 12.97 -6.49
C ASP A 215 0.36 12.19 -5.57
N ALA A 216 0.79 11.01 -6.03
CA ALA A 216 1.84 10.22 -5.39
C ALA A 216 3.00 10.01 -6.36
N SER A 217 4.22 10.05 -5.86
CA SER A 217 5.44 9.96 -6.68
C SER A 217 6.58 9.24 -5.95
N VAL A 218 7.57 8.82 -6.74
CA VAL A 218 8.86 8.34 -6.24
C VAL A 218 9.85 9.49 -6.28
N GLY A 219 10.40 9.85 -5.13
CA GLY A 219 11.41 10.88 -5.02
C GLY A 219 12.84 10.33 -4.96
N ASP A 220 13.80 11.23 -4.96
CA ASP A 220 15.22 10.90 -4.84
C ASP A 220 15.64 10.80 -3.39
N THR A 221 16.46 9.79 -3.09
CA THR A 221 17.10 9.62 -1.79
C THR A 221 18.62 9.78 -1.92
N PRO A 222 19.20 10.86 -1.41
CA PRO A 222 20.65 11.07 -1.50
C PRO A 222 21.48 9.96 -0.85
N ALA A 223 20.89 9.23 0.08
CA ALA A 223 21.54 8.15 0.83
C ALA A 223 21.27 6.74 0.26
N GLY A 224 20.64 6.66 -0.92
CA GLY A 224 20.11 5.40 -1.46
C GLY A 224 18.78 5.00 -0.80
N GLY A 225 18.13 3.97 -1.32
CA GLY A 225 16.80 3.54 -0.87
C GLY A 225 15.67 4.13 -1.73
N THR A 226 14.44 4.02 -1.23
CA THR A 226 13.24 4.59 -1.87
C THR A 226 12.68 5.73 -1.04
N MET A 227 12.20 6.77 -1.69
CA MET A 227 11.32 7.77 -1.10
C MET A 227 10.00 7.75 -1.84
N LEU A 228 8.92 7.42 -1.14
CA LEU A 228 7.56 7.56 -1.64
C LEU A 228 6.96 8.84 -1.05
N GLU A 229 6.47 9.69 -1.92
CA GLU A 229 5.87 10.98 -1.55
C GLU A 229 4.40 11.01 -1.94
N VAL A 230 3.55 11.52 -1.04
CA VAL A 230 2.16 11.87 -1.31
C VAL A 230 2.00 13.35 -1.05
N ARG A 231 1.61 14.08 -2.09
CA ARG A 231 1.37 15.52 -2.07
C ARG A 231 -0.13 15.79 -2.12
N LEU A 232 -0.64 16.60 -1.19
CA LEU A 232 -2.05 16.94 -1.06
C LEU A 232 -2.21 18.44 -0.94
N PRO A 233 -3.25 19.07 -1.51
CA PRO A 233 -3.50 20.49 -1.31
C PRO A 233 -3.88 20.78 0.15
N ALA A 234 -3.27 21.80 0.76
CA ALA A 234 -3.59 22.23 2.13
C ALA A 234 -4.95 22.94 2.23
N LYS A 235 -5.53 23.33 1.11
CA LYS A 235 -6.84 23.98 1.00
C LYS A 235 -7.68 23.25 -0.03
N GLU A 236 -9.00 23.28 0.15
CA GLU A 236 -9.90 22.80 -0.90
C GLU A 236 -9.59 23.47 -2.23
N ALA A 237 -9.49 22.68 -3.30
CA ALA A 237 -9.42 23.23 -4.65
C ALA A 237 -10.70 24.06 -4.87
N ILE A 238 -10.55 25.37 -5.00
CA ILE A 238 -11.69 26.24 -5.28
C ILE A 238 -12.17 25.90 -6.69
N GLY A 239 -13.26 25.13 -6.79
CA GLY A 239 -13.99 24.93 -8.03
C GLY A 239 -13.87 23.54 -8.66
N GLY A 240 -14.66 22.63 -8.18
CA GLY A 240 -15.12 21.46 -8.88
C GLY A 240 -16.55 21.21 -8.43
N THR A 241 -17.49 21.85 -9.09
CA THR A 241 -18.94 21.55 -8.95
C THR A 241 -19.20 20.12 -9.48
N PRO A 242 -20.12 19.38 -8.84
CA PRO A 242 -20.41 17.98 -9.11
C PRO A 242 -20.82 17.68 -10.54
#